data_1fba07368c32dd95d905f261be2977ba
#
_entry.id   1fba07368c32dd95d905f261be2977ba
#
_cell.length_a   1.000
_cell.length_b   1.000
_cell.length_c   1.000
_cell.angle_alpha   90.00
_cell.angle_beta   90.00
_cell.angle_gamma   90.00
#
_symmetry.space_group_name_H-M   'P 1'
#
loop_
_entity.id
_entity.type
_entity.pdbx_description
1 polymer ?
#
loop_
_entity_poly.entity_id
_entity_poly.type
_entity_poly.pdbx_seq_one_letter_code
_entity_poly.pdbx_strand_id
1 'polypeptide(L)'
;MDHQISSADGAVPACRAPRRFLVRRTGGVLAAAAVLAIGIAAPGTSFAGTTPVPAPAWDPAVVSEWNAIAVATLAGDATTQPVEDILYTAFVQAAVYNAVIGVEGRYTPYRFHAHAPRGASAQAAAVAAAHQVLVTYVPSAQAALDASYAASLAQIPAGKAKAQGIEFGARAADSVIRLRAYDGRHADIQFTQPPLPGVWRPTSGAAMSAPWLGFVTPLLVHSATQFAPPAPLALTSVRYTRDFAEVKALGSMNSAARTPDQTSTAQFFSGNPLVQYNAALRDQVSVRHLDIADAARMFAAIGMSVADAEISVWHAKYIYGLWRPVTAIGLADTDGNPATSADPSWAPLITTPPYPEYPSGYNAFNSTVAHGLENLFQTRHLQLTLTSTAVPGVQRHYDCGGALLQDVVDARVWQGIHFRTADTAARDIGAQLTAWTLDHYFQPIHQER
;
A
#
# COMPACT_ATOMS: atom_id res chain seq x y z
N MET A 1 41.92 24.70 6.99
CA MET A 1 41.06 24.86 5.83
C MET A 1 39.77 24.13 6.20
N ASP A 2 38.88 24.85 6.85
CA ASP A 2 37.63 24.35 7.40
C ASP A 2 36.54 24.42 6.31
N HIS A 3 36.00 23.29 5.89
CA HIS A 3 34.80 23.26 5.09
C HIS A 3 33.58 23.08 6.02
N GLN A 4 32.93 24.19 6.33
CA GLN A 4 31.58 24.21 6.89
C GLN A 4 30.59 23.64 5.88
N ILE A 5 29.97 22.52 6.23
CA ILE A 5 28.77 22.00 5.53
C ILE A 5 27.57 22.70 6.17
N SER A 6 26.98 23.61 5.41
CA SER A 6 25.74 24.31 5.75
C SER A 6 24.59 23.31 5.63
N SER A 7 23.96 22.98 6.75
CA SER A 7 22.67 22.28 6.78
C SER A 7 21.56 23.27 6.41
N ALA A 8 21.05 23.16 5.20
CA ALA A 8 19.83 23.87 4.82
C ALA A 8 18.63 23.13 5.44
N ASP A 9 18.15 23.63 6.57
CA ASP A 9 16.83 23.30 7.11
C ASP A 9 15.76 23.84 6.16
N GLY A 10 15.37 23.01 5.20
CA GLY A 10 14.19 23.26 4.37
C GLY A 10 12.92 23.06 5.20
N ALA A 11 12.43 24.10 5.84
CA ALA A 11 11.12 24.10 6.49
C ALA A 11 10.05 23.72 5.46
N VAL A 12 9.48 22.50 5.58
CA VAL A 12 8.31 22.07 4.83
C VAL A 12 7.14 23.01 5.20
N PRO A 13 6.49 23.69 4.23
CA PRO A 13 5.37 24.55 4.56
C PRO A 13 4.26 23.74 5.22
N ALA A 14 3.84 24.16 6.40
CA ALA A 14 2.84 23.49 7.21
C ALA A 14 1.53 23.36 6.43
N CYS A 15 1.15 22.12 6.10
CA CYS A 15 -0.19 21.79 5.66
C CYS A 15 -1.18 22.04 6.79
N ARG A 16 -2.34 22.65 6.49
CA ARG A 16 -3.38 22.85 7.50
C ARG A 16 -3.89 21.52 8.02
N ALA A 17 -4.12 21.43 9.34
CA ALA A 17 -4.70 20.26 9.98
C ALA A 17 -6.05 19.88 9.35
N PRO A 18 -6.42 18.58 9.31
CA PRO A 18 -7.63 18.08 8.67
C PRO A 18 -8.88 18.72 9.25
N ARG A 19 -9.77 19.22 8.38
CA ARG A 19 -11.11 19.67 8.80
C ARG A 19 -11.97 18.44 9.05
N ARG A 20 -12.50 18.33 10.26
CA ARG A 20 -13.46 17.29 10.65
C ARG A 20 -14.83 17.66 10.12
N PHE A 21 -15.41 16.85 9.25
CA PHE A 21 -16.82 16.94 8.88
C PHE A 21 -17.58 15.75 9.44
N LEU A 22 -18.49 16.04 10.36
CA LEU A 22 -19.51 15.10 10.82
C LEU A 22 -20.66 15.18 9.80
N VAL A 23 -20.79 14.22 8.89
CA VAL A 23 -21.90 14.19 7.94
C VAL A 23 -23.10 13.53 8.60
N ARG A 24 -24.11 14.35 8.98
CA ARG A 24 -25.47 13.86 9.26
C ARG A 24 -26.11 13.41 7.93
N ARG A 25 -26.51 12.16 7.86
CA ARG A 25 -27.34 11.67 6.76
C ARG A 25 -28.72 12.34 6.82
N THR A 26 -29.04 13.18 5.81
CA THR A 26 -30.42 13.49 5.44
C THR A 26 -30.62 12.98 4.02
N GLY A 27 -31.58 12.08 3.86
CA GLY A 27 -31.98 11.56 2.57
C GLY A 27 -32.70 12.65 1.79
N GLY A 28 -32.34 12.81 0.51
CA GLY A 28 -33.03 13.66 -0.44
C GLY A 28 -32.90 13.04 -1.84
N VAL A 29 -34.05 12.62 -2.36
CA VAL A 29 -34.20 12.16 -3.75
C VAL A 29 -34.23 13.40 -4.63
N LEU A 30 -33.37 13.47 -5.66
CA LEU A 30 -33.44 14.50 -6.70
C LEU A 30 -33.65 13.85 -8.06
N ALA A 31 -34.76 14.24 -8.68
CA ALA A 31 -35.16 13.84 -10.02
C ALA A 31 -34.35 14.62 -11.08
N ALA A 32 -33.94 13.91 -12.12
CA ALA A 32 -33.28 14.52 -13.29
C ALA A 32 -34.31 15.04 -14.28
N ALA A 33 -34.21 16.30 -14.68
CA ALA A 33 -34.96 16.88 -15.77
C ALA A 33 -34.09 16.93 -17.04
N ALA A 34 -34.54 16.30 -18.11
CA ALA A 34 -33.93 16.35 -19.43
C ALA A 34 -34.43 17.59 -20.20
N VAL A 35 -33.51 18.38 -20.76
CA VAL A 35 -33.83 19.46 -21.69
C VAL A 35 -33.47 19.02 -23.11
N LEU A 36 -34.49 18.98 -23.97
CA LEU A 36 -34.39 18.68 -25.40
C LEU A 36 -34.10 19.98 -26.16
N ALA A 37 -32.99 20.08 -26.90
CA ALA A 37 -32.73 21.16 -27.82
C ALA A 37 -32.80 20.63 -29.27
N ILE A 38 -33.76 21.17 -30.05
CA ILE A 38 -33.92 20.89 -31.48
C ILE A 38 -33.10 21.91 -32.26
N GLY A 39 -32.11 21.45 -33.01
CA GLY A 39 -31.34 22.28 -33.93
C GLY A 39 -31.55 21.86 -35.38
N ILE A 40 -31.95 22.80 -36.23
CA ILE A 40 -32.22 22.65 -37.66
C ILE A 40 -30.89 22.65 -38.42
N ALA A 41 -30.67 21.64 -39.28
CA ALA A 41 -29.46 21.52 -40.11
C ALA A 41 -29.73 21.97 -41.55
N ALA A 42 -28.79 22.73 -42.12
CA ALA A 42 -28.67 23.03 -43.52
C ALA A 42 -27.66 22.09 -44.21
N PRO A 43 -27.83 21.69 -45.48
CA PRO A 43 -26.95 20.72 -46.13
C PRO A 43 -25.67 21.38 -46.69
N GLY A 44 -24.54 21.02 -46.17
CA GLY A 44 -23.23 21.30 -46.71
C GLY A 44 -22.53 20.03 -47.14
N THR A 45 -22.15 19.91 -48.38
CA THR A 45 -21.35 18.82 -48.95
C THR A 45 -19.95 18.80 -48.39
N SER A 46 -19.62 17.80 -47.59
CA SER A 46 -18.26 17.60 -47.05
C SER A 46 -17.60 16.39 -47.66
N PHE A 47 -16.39 16.56 -48.15
CA PHE A 47 -15.48 15.52 -48.53
C PHE A 47 -15.17 14.65 -47.27
N ALA A 48 -15.43 13.35 -47.36
CA ALA A 48 -15.14 12.42 -46.32
C ALA A 48 -13.64 12.18 -46.21
N GLY A 49 -12.97 12.97 -45.39
CA GLY A 49 -11.74 12.56 -44.74
C GLY A 49 -12.11 11.53 -43.68
N THR A 50 -11.61 10.33 -43.79
CA THR A 50 -11.72 9.29 -42.73
C THR A 50 -10.98 9.80 -41.50
N THR A 51 -11.67 10.49 -40.60
CA THR A 51 -11.17 10.72 -39.23
C THR A 51 -10.93 9.34 -38.61
N PRO A 52 -9.75 9.09 -38.03
CA PRO A 52 -9.54 7.87 -37.28
C PRO A 52 -10.63 7.79 -36.20
N VAL A 53 -11.41 6.70 -36.22
CA VAL A 53 -12.35 6.40 -35.12
C VAL A 53 -11.48 6.33 -33.85
N PRO A 54 -11.74 7.15 -32.83
CA PRO A 54 -11.01 7.05 -31.58
C PRO A 54 -11.11 5.60 -31.10
N ALA A 55 -9.99 5.02 -30.69
CA ALA A 55 -10.01 3.71 -30.05
C ALA A 55 -11.05 3.74 -28.90
N PRO A 56 -11.85 2.70 -28.72
CA PRO A 56 -12.85 2.67 -27.66
C PRO A 56 -12.14 2.93 -26.33
N ALA A 57 -12.60 3.95 -25.61
CA ALA A 57 -12.11 4.23 -24.25
C ALA A 57 -12.52 3.06 -23.36
N TRP A 58 -11.56 2.28 -22.88
CA TRP A 58 -11.81 1.19 -21.97
C TRP A 58 -12.19 1.70 -20.58
N ASP A 59 -13.21 1.11 -19.96
CA ASP A 59 -13.67 1.51 -18.64
C ASP A 59 -12.62 1.16 -17.57
N PRO A 60 -12.02 2.16 -16.85
CA PRO A 60 -11.06 1.92 -15.79
C PRO A 60 -11.67 1.26 -14.55
N ALA A 61 -12.98 1.28 -14.40
CA ALA A 61 -13.68 0.69 -13.25
C ALA A 61 -13.33 -0.78 -13.07
N VAL A 62 -13.06 -1.51 -14.15
CA VAL A 62 -12.66 -2.94 -14.09
C VAL A 62 -11.38 -3.16 -13.29
N VAL A 63 -10.41 -2.24 -13.35
CA VAL A 63 -9.17 -2.35 -12.58
C VAL A 63 -9.45 -2.12 -11.09
N SER A 64 -10.30 -1.14 -10.75
CA SER A 64 -10.75 -0.89 -9.38
C SER A 64 -11.57 -2.05 -8.81
N GLU A 65 -12.46 -2.62 -9.61
CA GLU A 65 -13.28 -3.78 -9.23
C GLU A 65 -12.39 -4.98 -8.88
N TRP A 66 -11.44 -5.33 -9.74
CA TRP A 66 -10.57 -6.46 -9.48
C TRP A 66 -9.53 -6.21 -8.41
N ASN A 67 -9.14 -4.94 -8.15
CA ASN A 67 -8.43 -4.57 -6.93
C ASN A 67 -9.29 -4.81 -5.68
N ALA A 68 -10.59 -4.45 -5.72
CA ALA A 68 -11.49 -4.70 -4.60
C ALA A 68 -11.68 -6.19 -4.33
N ILE A 69 -11.90 -7.00 -5.38
CA ILE A 69 -12.01 -8.45 -5.30
C ILE A 69 -10.74 -9.05 -4.71
N ALA A 70 -9.55 -8.65 -5.21
CA ALA A 70 -8.27 -9.15 -4.72
C ALA A 70 -8.09 -8.87 -3.23
N VAL A 71 -8.30 -7.62 -2.80
CA VAL A 71 -8.16 -7.22 -1.40
C VAL A 71 -9.16 -7.93 -0.50
N ALA A 72 -10.42 -8.07 -0.93
CA ALA A 72 -11.44 -8.76 -0.15
C ALA A 72 -11.15 -10.26 -0.03
N THR A 73 -10.71 -10.90 -1.11
CA THR A 73 -10.34 -12.32 -1.12
C THR A 73 -9.17 -12.60 -0.19
N LEU A 74 -8.10 -11.83 -0.31
CA LEU A 74 -6.88 -12.01 0.48
C LEU A 74 -7.12 -11.70 1.96
N ALA A 75 -7.66 -10.52 2.27
CA ALA A 75 -7.93 -10.14 3.67
C ALA A 75 -9.00 -11.01 4.36
N GLY A 76 -9.79 -11.76 3.60
CA GLY A 76 -10.77 -12.71 4.10
C GLY A 76 -10.26 -14.15 4.22
N ASP A 77 -9.08 -14.45 3.68
CA ASP A 77 -8.50 -15.80 3.76
C ASP A 77 -7.75 -15.99 5.09
N ALA A 78 -8.27 -16.86 5.94
CA ALA A 78 -7.64 -17.16 7.22
C ALA A 78 -6.36 -18.02 7.10
N THR A 79 -6.01 -18.49 5.92
CA THR A 79 -4.82 -19.31 5.67
C THR A 79 -3.58 -18.47 5.35
N THR A 80 -3.76 -17.20 4.94
CA THR A 80 -2.68 -16.25 4.68
C THR A 80 -2.44 -15.33 5.88
N GLN A 81 -1.26 -14.71 5.91
CA GLN A 81 -0.92 -13.71 6.91
C GLN A 81 -1.06 -12.29 6.31
N PRO A 82 -1.39 -11.24 7.09
CA PRO A 82 -1.61 -9.90 6.54
C PRO A 82 -0.47 -9.34 5.67
N VAL A 83 0.77 -9.74 5.95
CA VAL A 83 1.93 -9.33 5.15
C VAL A 83 2.06 -10.13 3.85
N GLU A 84 1.55 -11.34 3.82
CA GLU A 84 1.46 -12.18 2.63
C GLU A 84 0.36 -11.67 1.69
N ASP A 85 -0.75 -11.18 2.24
CA ASP A 85 -1.83 -10.54 1.48
C ASP A 85 -1.33 -9.32 0.69
N ILE A 86 -0.40 -8.54 1.30
CA ILE A 86 0.26 -7.41 0.63
C ILE A 86 1.06 -7.89 -0.58
N LEU A 87 1.83 -8.96 -0.42
CA LEU A 87 2.67 -9.51 -1.48
C LEU A 87 1.82 -10.07 -2.63
N TYR A 88 0.77 -10.84 -2.34
CA TYR A 88 -0.12 -11.38 -3.36
C TYR A 88 -0.93 -10.30 -4.07
N THR A 89 -1.36 -9.24 -3.36
CA THR A 89 -1.99 -8.08 -4.00
C THR A 89 -1.03 -7.44 -5.01
N ALA A 90 0.25 -7.30 -4.69
CA ALA A 90 1.25 -6.78 -5.61
C ALA A 90 1.41 -7.66 -6.86
N PHE A 91 1.32 -9.00 -6.74
CA PHE A 91 1.38 -9.91 -7.88
C PHE A 91 0.16 -9.73 -8.80
N VAL A 92 -1.04 -9.58 -8.22
CA VAL A 92 -2.25 -9.28 -9.00
C VAL A 92 -2.07 -7.97 -9.77
N GLN A 93 -1.61 -6.90 -9.08
CA GLN A 93 -1.43 -5.61 -9.72
C GLN A 93 -0.36 -5.62 -10.81
N ALA A 94 0.73 -6.36 -10.64
CA ALA A 94 1.76 -6.55 -11.66
C ALA A 94 1.22 -7.25 -12.91
N ALA A 95 0.38 -8.29 -12.74
CA ALA A 95 -0.23 -9.02 -13.84
C ALA A 95 -1.27 -8.18 -14.58
N VAL A 96 -2.15 -7.47 -13.85
CA VAL A 96 -3.12 -6.54 -14.42
C VAL A 96 -2.43 -5.42 -15.21
N TYR A 97 -1.39 -4.83 -14.64
CA TYR A 97 -0.59 -3.82 -15.33
C TYR A 97 -0.01 -4.34 -16.64
N ASN A 98 0.68 -5.48 -16.62
CA ASN A 98 1.25 -6.07 -17.82
C ASN A 98 0.17 -6.39 -18.88
N ALA A 99 -0.99 -6.88 -18.45
CA ALA A 99 -2.10 -7.19 -19.33
C ALA A 99 -2.67 -5.92 -20.00
N VAL A 100 -2.90 -4.86 -19.23
CA VAL A 100 -3.43 -3.59 -19.73
C VAL A 100 -2.41 -2.89 -20.64
N ILE A 101 -1.15 -2.78 -20.19
CA ILE A 101 -0.11 -2.05 -20.93
C ILE A 101 0.31 -2.78 -22.20
N GLY A 102 0.26 -4.10 -22.22
CA GLY A 102 0.47 -4.87 -23.46
C GLY A 102 -0.58 -4.63 -24.54
N VAL A 103 -1.78 -4.16 -24.17
CA VAL A 103 -2.83 -3.71 -25.10
C VAL A 103 -2.68 -2.23 -25.44
N GLU A 104 -2.49 -1.37 -24.43
CA GLU A 104 -2.49 0.10 -24.56
C GLU A 104 -1.18 0.68 -25.09
N GLY A 105 -0.03 0.06 -24.78
CA GLY A 105 1.29 0.45 -25.31
C GLY A 105 1.79 1.81 -24.80
N ARG A 106 1.29 2.36 -23.67
CA ARG A 106 1.62 3.71 -23.19
C ARG A 106 2.79 3.78 -22.21
N TYR A 107 3.03 2.70 -21.49
CA TYR A 107 4.05 2.62 -20.45
C TYR A 107 4.96 1.40 -20.64
N THR A 108 6.17 1.45 -20.06
CA THR A 108 7.08 0.31 -20.10
C THR A 108 6.53 -0.87 -19.29
N PRO A 109 6.45 -2.07 -19.88
CA PRO A 109 5.90 -3.24 -19.18
C PRO A 109 6.86 -3.73 -18.07
N TYR A 110 6.30 -4.36 -17.04
CA TYR A 110 7.08 -4.98 -15.98
C TYR A 110 7.51 -6.39 -16.36
N ARG A 111 8.75 -6.57 -16.82
CA ARG A 111 9.38 -7.89 -17.11
C ARG A 111 8.54 -8.81 -18.04
N PHE A 112 7.62 -8.23 -18.83
CA PHE A 112 6.79 -8.94 -19.80
C PHE A 112 6.64 -8.13 -21.08
N HIS A 113 7.55 -8.36 -22.03
CA HIS A 113 7.69 -7.54 -23.26
C HIS A 113 6.82 -8.03 -24.43
N ALA A 114 5.73 -8.73 -24.16
CA ALA A 114 4.77 -9.13 -25.18
C ALA A 114 3.73 -8.02 -25.43
N HIS A 115 3.27 -7.95 -26.69
CA HIS A 115 2.16 -7.09 -27.09
C HIS A 115 0.93 -7.96 -27.38
N ALA A 116 -0.24 -7.41 -27.07
CA ALA A 116 -1.50 -8.03 -27.43
C ALA A 116 -1.77 -7.88 -28.93
N PRO A 117 -2.56 -8.76 -29.54
CA PRO A 117 -3.08 -8.55 -30.89
C PRO A 117 -3.81 -7.21 -30.99
N ARG A 118 -3.66 -6.51 -32.13
CA ARG A 118 -4.30 -5.21 -32.35
C ARG A 118 -5.82 -5.34 -32.20
N GLY A 119 -6.39 -4.47 -31.36
CA GLY A 119 -7.82 -4.45 -31.06
C GLY A 119 -8.27 -5.43 -29.96
N ALA A 120 -7.33 -6.08 -29.26
CA ALA A 120 -7.66 -6.84 -28.05
C ALA A 120 -8.28 -5.97 -26.98
N SER A 121 -9.17 -6.53 -26.14
CA SER A 121 -9.83 -5.81 -25.06
C SER A 121 -8.92 -5.71 -23.84
N ALA A 122 -8.54 -4.50 -23.45
CA ALA A 122 -7.76 -4.23 -22.22
C ALA A 122 -8.56 -4.62 -20.96
N GLN A 123 -9.88 -4.42 -20.95
CA GLN A 123 -10.75 -4.84 -19.85
C GLN A 123 -10.72 -6.36 -19.69
N ALA A 124 -10.91 -7.12 -20.78
CA ALA A 124 -10.87 -8.59 -20.70
C ALA A 124 -9.49 -9.11 -20.29
N ALA A 125 -8.43 -8.43 -20.71
CA ALA A 125 -7.06 -8.77 -20.32
C ALA A 125 -6.83 -8.53 -18.81
N ALA A 126 -7.30 -7.40 -18.27
CA ALA A 126 -7.21 -7.10 -16.84
C ALA A 126 -7.97 -8.15 -15.99
N VAL A 127 -9.20 -8.47 -16.38
CA VAL A 127 -10.04 -9.47 -15.70
C VAL A 127 -9.36 -10.84 -15.67
N ALA A 128 -8.87 -11.30 -16.83
CA ALA A 128 -8.23 -12.62 -16.93
C ALA A 128 -6.92 -12.68 -16.14
N ALA A 129 -6.13 -11.61 -16.17
CA ALA A 129 -4.89 -11.55 -15.42
C ALA A 129 -5.10 -11.59 -13.90
N ALA A 130 -6.01 -10.79 -13.38
CA ALA A 130 -6.33 -10.78 -11.96
C ALA A 130 -6.89 -12.11 -11.47
N HIS A 131 -7.86 -12.66 -12.17
CA HIS A 131 -8.47 -13.95 -11.85
C HIS A 131 -7.42 -15.06 -11.75
N GLN A 132 -6.57 -15.22 -12.78
CA GLN A 132 -5.62 -16.32 -12.82
C GLN A 132 -4.57 -16.23 -11.69
N VAL A 133 -4.10 -15.04 -11.34
CA VAL A 133 -3.19 -14.87 -10.19
C VAL A 133 -3.90 -15.25 -8.90
N LEU A 134 -5.14 -14.77 -8.70
CA LEU A 134 -5.89 -15.03 -7.47
C LEU A 134 -6.18 -16.53 -7.28
N VAL A 135 -6.67 -17.23 -8.29
CA VAL A 135 -6.96 -18.67 -8.17
C VAL A 135 -5.68 -19.49 -7.96
N THR A 136 -4.54 -19.00 -8.41
CA THR A 136 -3.24 -19.66 -8.18
C THR A 136 -2.80 -19.55 -6.73
N TYR A 137 -2.96 -18.37 -6.10
CA TYR A 137 -2.46 -18.12 -4.74
C TYR A 137 -3.51 -18.31 -3.66
N VAL A 138 -4.81 -18.27 -4.01
CA VAL A 138 -5.94 -18.48 -3.08
C VAL A 138 -6.91 -19.50 -3.67
N PRO A 139 -6.49 -20.77 -3.85
CA PRO A 139 -7.33 -21.80 -4.45
C PRO A 139 -8.61 -22.10 -3.64
N SER A 140 -8.60 -21.79 -2.33
CA SER A 140 -9.77 -21.87 -1.46
C SER A 140 -10.93 -20.99 -1.91
N ALA A 141 -10.65 -19.86 -2.58
CA ALA A 141 -11.63 -18.89 -3.07
C ALA A 141 -12.05 -19.13 -4.53
N GLN A 142 -11.57 -20.21 -5.19
CA GLN A 142 -11.75 -20.43 -6.64
C GLN A 142 -13.20 -20.25 -7.10
N ALA A 143 -14.17 -20.89 -6.45
CA ALA A 143 -15.57 -20.82 -6.89
C ALA A 143 -16.15 -19.38 -6.89
N ALA A 144 -15.79 -18.57 -5.89
CA ALA A 144 -16.21 -17.17 -5.81
C ALA A 144 -15.49 -16.30 -6.85
N LEU A 145 -14.21 -16.58 -7.09
CA LEU A 145 -13.41 -15.91 -8.11
C LEU A 145 -13.91 -16.24 -9.52
N ASP A 146 -14.26 -17.49 -9.80
CA ASP A 146 -14.84 -17.93 -11.08
C ASP A 146 -16.19 -17.24 -11.34
N ALA A 147 -17.03 -17.09 -10.32
CA ALA A 147 -18.30 -16.36 -10.43
C ALA A 147 -18.07 -14.87 -10.74
N SER A 148 -17.12 -14.22 -10.05
CA SER A 148 -16.75 -12.82 -10.32
C SER A 148 -16.16 -12.64 -11.73
N TYR A 149 -15.33 -13.59 -12.16
CA TYR A 149 -14.75 -13.63 -13.49
C TYR A 149 -15.83 -13.70 -14.59
N ALA A 150 -16.76 -14.62 -14.44
CA ALA A 150 -17.89 -14.77 -15.37
C ALA A 150 -18.76 -13.51 -15.42
N ALA A 151 -19.05 -12.90 -14.24
CA ALA A 151 -19.83 -11.67 -14.14
C ALA A 151 -19.15 -10.49 -14.83
N SER A 152 -17.85 -10.25 -14.56
CA SER A 152 -17.09 -9.15 -15.20
C SER A 152 -16.99 -9.37 -16.71
N LEU A 153 -16.73 -10.59 -17.17
CA LEU A 153 -16.67 -10.89 -18.60
C LEU A 153 -18.02 -10.73 -19.29
N ALA A 154 -19.15 -10.98 -18.61
CA ALA A 154 -20.48 -10.79 -19.21
C ALA A 154 -20.75 -9.32 -19.58
N GLN A 155 -20.11 -8.36 -18.93
CA GLN A 155 -20.24 -6.92 -19.23
C GLN A 155 -19.43 -6.50 -20.48
N ILE A 156 -18.51 -7.33 -20.95
CA ILE A 156 -17.66 -7.02 -22.10
C ILE A 156 -18.29 -7.63 -23.36
N PRO A 157 -18.50 -6.86 -24.44
CA PRO A 157 -19.08 -7.37 -25.68
C PRO A 157 -18.39 -8.63 -26.19
N ALA A 158 -19.18 -9.63 -26.58
CA ALA A 158 -18.65 -10.86 -27.17
C ALA A 158 -17.92 -10.58 -28.49
N GLY A 159 -16.91 -11.37 -28.81
CA GLY A 159 -16.20 -11.28 -30.09
C GLY A 159 -14.68 -11.45 -29.95
N LYS A 160 -14.00 -11.22 -31.07
CA LYS A 160 -12.55 -11.45 -31.22
C LYS A 160 -11.74 -10.62 -30.22
N ALA A 161 -12.12 -9.36 -30.00
CA ALA A 161 -11.41 -8.46 -29.08
C ALA A 161 -11.39 -9.01 -27.65
N LYS A 162 -12.55 -9.48 -27.16
CA LYS A 162 -12.67 -10.10 -25.85
C LYS A 162 -11.85 -11.38 -25.73
N ALA A 163 -11.95 -12.28 -26.71
CA ALA A 163 -11.21 -13.53 -26.71
C ALA A 163 -9.69 -13.30 -26.69
N GLN A 164 -9.21 -12.37 -27.52
CA GLN A 164 -7.79 -11.99 -27.55
C GLN A 164 -7.34 -11.32 -26.24
N GLY A 165 -8.19 -10.51 -25.62
CA GLY A 165 -7.91 -9.92 -24.30
C GLY A 165 -7.76 -10.99 -23.22
N ILE A 166 -8.68 -11.95 -23.15
CA ILE A 166 -8.61 -13.07 -22.19
C ILE A 166 -7.30 -13.85 -22.34
N GLU A 167 -6.99 -14.26 -23.57
CA GLU A 167 -5.76 -15.02 -23.84
C GLU A 167 -4.49 -14.23 -23.44
N PHE A 168 -4.45 -12.95 -23.78
CA PHE A 168 -3.31 -12.10 -23.46
C PHE A 168 -3.18 -11.86 -21.95
N GLY A 169 -4.28 -11.63 -21.26
CA GLY A 169 -4.31 -11.46 -19.80
C GLY A 169 -3.83 -12.71 -19.06
N ALA A 170 -4.24 -13.90 -19.50
CA ALA A 170 -3.77 -15.16 -18.96
C ALA A 170 -2.22 -15.30 -19.14
N ARG A 171 -1.68 -14.94 -20.29
CA ARG A 171 -0.23 -14.95 -20.52
C ARG A 171 0.54 -13.95 -19.64
N ALA A 172 -0.05 -12.78 -19.39
CA ALA A 172 0.53 -11.79 -18.47
C ALA A 172 0.57 -12.33 -17.03
N ALA A 173 -0.52 -12.97 -16.57
CA ALA A 173 -0.57 -13.64 -15.28
C ALA A 173 0.47 -14.76 -15.16
N ASP A 174 0.55 -15.65 -16.14
CA ASP A 174 1.55 -16.73 -16.20
C ASP A 174 2.97 -16.21 -16.08
N SER A 175 3.26 -15.07 -16.70
CA SER A 175 4.58 -14.44 -16.62
C SER A 175 4.93 -14.05 -15.17
N VAL A 176 4.00 -13.44 -14.45
CA VAL A 176 4.19 -13.06 -13.04
C VAL A 176 4.27 -14.29 -12.14
N ILE A 177 3.39 -15.27 -12.33
CA ILE A 177 3.38 -16.53 -11.55
C ILE A 177 4.72 -17.26 -11.70
N ARG A 178 5.23 -17.41 -12.92
CA ARG A 178 6.55 -18.03 -13.17
C ARG A 178 7.69 -17.21 -12.58
N LEU A 179 7.65 -15.87 -12.69
CA LEU A 179 8.68 -14.99 -12.12
C LEU A 179 8.75 -15.14 -10.59
N ARG A 180 7.62 -15.44 -9.96
CA ARG A 180 7.50 -15.54 -8.50
C ARG A 180 7.50 -16.97 -7.96
N ALA A 181 7.69 -17.98 -8.79
CA ALA A 181 7.62 -19.39 -8.40
C ALA A 181 8.65 -19.79 -7.33
N TYR A 182 9.84 -19.19 -7.36
CA TYR A 182 10.96 -19.51 -6.47
C TYR A 182 11.54 -18.24 -5.82
N ASP A 183 10.68 -17.36 -5.35
CA ASP A 183 11.08 -16.05 -4.82
C ASP A 183 11.50 -16.06 -3.33
N GLY A 184 11.47 -17.19 -2.68
CA GLY A 184 11.86 -17.35 -1.26
C GLY A 184 10.69 -17.32 -0.28
N ARG A 185 9.44 -17.17 -0.76
CA ARG A 185 8.26 -17.29 0.12
C ARG A 185 8.23 -18.66 0.81
N HIS A 186 7.74 -18.65 2.04
CA HIS A 186 7.55 -19.85 2.89
C HIS A 186 8.84 -20.63 3.14
N ALA A 187 10.02 -20.02 2.94
CA ALA A 187 11.27 -20.63 3.38
C ALA A 187 11.23 -20.90 4.89
N ASP A 188 11.78 -22.03 5.32
CA ASP A 188 11.84 -22.39 6.75
C ASP A 188 12.88 -21.53 7.48
N ILE A 189 12.48 -20.31 7.81
CA ILE A 189 13.27 -19.31 8.52
C ILE A 189 12.65 -19.09 9.88
N GLN A 190 13.46 -19.20 10.94
CA GLN A 190 13.05 -18.99 12.31
C GLN A 190 13.84 -17.84 12.93
N PHE A 191 13.19 -17.02 13.75
CA PHE A 191 13.87 -16.01 14.54
C PHE A 191 14.50 -16.70 15.77
N THR A 192 15.83 -16.70 15.82
CA THR A 192 16.58 -17.52 16.82
C THR A 192 17.49 -16.68 17.71
N GLN A 193 17.42 -15.33 17.66
CA GLN A 193 18.23 -14.51 18.54
C GLN A 193 17.86 -14.76 20.01
N PRO A 194 18.86 -14.90 20.91
CA PRO A 194 18.60 -15.15 22.32
C PRO A 194 17.90 -13.95 22.97
N PRO A 195 17.02 -14.17 23.98
CA PRO A 195 16.20 -13.12 24.58
C PRO A 195 17.02 -12.24 25.56
N LEU A 196 18.06 -11.56 25.05
CA LEU A 196 18.85 -10.57 25.78
C LEU A 196 18.11 -9.23 25.90
N PRO A 197 18.54 -8.30 26.76
CA PRO A 197 18.05 -6.93 26.79
C PRO A 197 18.13 -6.30 25.38
N GLY A 198 17.05 -5.64 24.95
CA GLY A 198 16.93 -5.09 23.61
C GLY A 198 16.45 -6.08 22.54
N VAL A 199 16.50 -7.39 22.77
CA VAL A 199 16.11 -8.39 21.80
C VAL A 199 14.63 -8.75 21.95
N TRP A 200 13.94 -8.84 20.82
CA TRP A 200 12.54 -9.24 20.73
C TRP A 200 12.32 -10.67 21.26
N ARG A 201 11.23 -10.82 21.94
CA ARG A 201 10.67 -12.11 22.36
C ARG A 201 9.17 -12.13 22.11
N PRO A 202 8.56 -13.32 21.92
CA PRO A 202 7.13 -13.44 21.73
C PRO A 202 6.33 -12.72 22.81
N THR A 203 5.48 -11.78 22.42
CA THR A 203 4.63 -10.98 23.32
C THR A 203 3.28 -11.64 23.58
N SER A 204 2.85 -12.53 22.69
CA SER A 204 1.60 -13.30 22.77
C SER A 204 1.83 -14.81 22.82
N GLY A 205 3.08 -15.25 23.05
CA GLY A 205 3.48 -16.66 22.96
C GLY A 205 3.67 -17.20 21.54
N ALA A 206 3.28 -16.45 20.51
CA ALA A 206 3.45 -16.84 19.11
C ALA A 206 4.87 -16.54 18.60
N ALA A 207 5.41 -17.41 17.75
CA ALA A 207 6.65 -17.17 17.02
C ALA A 207 6.55 -15.94 16.12
N MET A 208 7.67 -15.46 15.57
CA MET A 208 7.68 -14.35 14.62
C MET A 208 6.80 -14.67 13.40
N SER A 209 5.86 -13.77 13.11
CA SER A 209 5.01 -13.88 11.93
C SER A 209 5.81 -13.64 10.65
N ALA A 210 5.72 -14.56 9.70
CA ALA A 210 6.32 -14.52 8.37
C ALA A 210 7.81 -14.08 8.34
N PRO A 211 8.72 -14.71 9.11
CA PRO A 211 10.12 -14.28 9.11
C PRO A 211 10.79 -14.41 7.73
N TRP A 212 10.28 -15.29 6.89
CA TRP A 212 10.72 -15.51 5.51
C TRP A 212 10.50 -14.29 4.60
N LEU A 213 9.56 -13.39 4.93
CA LEU A 213 9.25 -12.23 4.07
C LEU A 213 10.49 -11.34 3.85
N GLY A 214 11.33 -11.15 4.86
CA GLY A 214 12.57 -10.38 4.73
C GLY A 214 13.62 -10.98 3.80
N PHE A 215 13.39 -12.20 3.31
CA PHE A 215 14.30 -12.94 2.42
C PHE A 215 13.67 -13.25 1.05
N VAL A 216 12.47 -12.75 0.82
CA VAL A 216 11.81 -12.81 -0.50
C VAL A 216 12.59 -11.94 -1.49
N THR A 217 12.77 -12.44 -2.70
CA THR A 217 13.32 -11.66 -3.81
C THR A 217 12.39 -10.45 -4.08
N PRO A 218 12.86 -9.21 -3.96
CA PRO A 218 12.03 -8.05 -4.25
C PRO A 218 11.46 -8.01 -5.67
N LEU A 219 10.41 -7.24 -5.88
CA LEU A 219 9.78 -7.07 -7.18
C LEU A 219 10.52 -6.04 -8.04
N LEU A 220 10.87 -4.92 -7.45
CA LEU A 220 11.40 -3.73 -8.13
C LEU A 220 12.85 -3.46 -7.76
N VAL A 221 13.16 -3.36 -6.46
CA VAL A 221 14.52 -3.06 -5.98
C VAL A 221 15.46 -4.26 -6.12
N HIS A 222 16.78 -4.00 -6.06
CA HIS A 222 17.78 -5.04 -6.27
C HIS A 222 17.92 -6.00 -5.08
N SER A 223 17.67 -5.49 -3.86
CA SER A 223 17.76 -6.27 -2.62
C SER A 223 16.92 -5.66 -1.52
N ALA A 224 16.57 -6.44 -0.51
CA ALA A 224 15.90 -5.98 0.70
C ALA A 224 16.70 -4.90 1.47
N THR A 225 17.99 -4.78 1.22
CA THR A 225 18.89 -3.84 1.90
C THR A 225 19.20 -2.57 1.10
N GLN A 226 18.65 -2.41 -0.10
CA GLN A 226 18.96 -1.25 -0.96
C GLN A 226 18.64 0.09 -0.27
N PHE A 227 17.55 0.13 0.48
CA PHE A 227 17.13 1.28 1.29
C PHE A 227 17.04 0.92 2.77
N ALA A 228 18.05 0.16 3.25
CA ALA A 228 18.07 -0.28 4.64
C ALA A 228 18.07 0.92 5.60
N PRO A 229 17.25 0.87 6.66
CA PRO A 229 17.27 1.91 7.69
C PRO A 229 18.59 1.84 8.47
N PRO A 230 19.00 2.96 9.13
CA PRO A 230 20.11 2.92 10.07
C PRO A 230 19.83 1.92 11.20
N ALA A 231 20.85 1.53 11.94
CA ALA A 231 20.67 0.68 13.12
C ALA A 231 19.74 1.35 14.15
N PRO A 232 18.94 0.56 14.91
CA PRO A 232 18.13 1.11 15.99
C PRO A 232 18.97 1.82 17.03
N LEU A 233 18.35 2.71 17.81
CA LEU A 233 19.02 3.47 18.84
C LEU A 233 19.61 2.56 19.93
N ALA A 234 20.80 2.91 20.42
CA ALA A 234 21.33 2.29 21.62
C ALA A 234 20.38 2.52 22.80
N LEU A 235 20.13 1.49 23.62
CA LEU A 235 19.18 1.55 24.74
C LEU A 235 19.52 2.62 25.78
N THR A 236 20.82 2.97 25.91
CA THR A 236 21.31 4.00 26.82
C THR A 236 21.33 5.42 26.21
N SER A 237 20.88 5.58 24.95
CA SER A 237 20.92 6.89 24.30
C SER A 237 19.79 7.81 24.78
N VAL A 238 20.07 9.12 24.81
CA VAL A 238 19.08 10.15 25.17
C VAL A 238 17.84 10.08 24.28
N ARG A 239 18.02 9.75 22.99
CA ARG A 239 16.90 9.64 22.04
C ARG A 239 16.03 8.42 22.34
N TYR A 240 16.61 7.27 22.66
CA TYR A 240 15.87 6.10 23.11
C TYR A 240 15.08 6.41 24.39
N THR A 241 15.71 7.07 25.37
CA THR A 241 15.04 7.47 26.62
C THR A 241 13.81 8.34 26.36
N ARG A 242 13.87 9.27 25.40
CA ARG A 242 12.71 10.10 25.02
C ARG A 242 11.60 9.26 24.38
N ASP A 243 11.94 8.41 23.42
CA ASP A 243 10.97 7.53 22.75
C ASP A 243 10.33 6.58 23.75
N PHE A 244 11.12 6.04 24.69
CA PHE A 244 10.63 5.18 25.78
C PHE A 244 9.65 5.94 26.70
N ALA A 245 10.01 7.12 27.15
CA ALA A 245 9.15 7.92 28.02
C ALA A 245 7.83 8.32 27.32
N GLU A 246 7.91 8.67 26.04
CA GLU A 246 6.76 9.04 25.22
C GLU A 246 5.79 7.87 25.09
N VAL A 247 6.26 6.69 24.65
CA VAL A 247 5.38 5.53 24.46
C VAL A 247 4.85 4.99 25.81
N LYS A 248 5.66 5.04 26.87
CA LYS A 248 5.23 4.65 28.21
C LYS A 248 4.07 5.52 28.70
N ALA A 249 4.16 6.83 28.49
CA ALA A 249 3.12 7.79 28.92
C ALA A 249 1.88 7.73 28.02
N LEU A 250 2.05 7.79 26.69
CA LEU A 250 0.94 7.97 25.74
C LEU A 250 0.41 6.65 25.19
N GLY A 251 1.20 5.59 25.13
CA GLY A 251 0.85 4.29 24.56
C GLY A 251 0.13 3.35 25.51
N SER A 252 0.09 3.65 26.82
CA SER A 252 -0.57 2.80 27.81
C SER A 252 -2.07 2.65 27.53
N MET A 253 -2.61 1.46 27.81
CA MET A 253 -4.06 1.20 27.76
C MET A 253 -4.84 2.20 28.60
N ASN A 254 -4.35 2.51 29.81
CA ASN A 254 -4.97 3.40 30.79
C ASN A 254 -4.23 4.75 30.87
N SER A 255 -3.73 5.27 29.75
CA SER A 255 -2.98 6.53 29.73
C SER A 255 -3.83 7.71 30.22
N ALA A 256 -3.36 8.41 31.28
CA ALA A 256 -3.92 9.67 31.71
C ALA A 256 -3.40 10.88 30.89
N ALA A 257 -2.32 10.70 30.14
CA ALA A 257 -1.70 11.75 29.33
C ALA A 257 -2.26 11.83 27.90
N ARG A 258 -2.82 10.72 27.38
CA ARG A 258 -3.39 10.65 26.03
C ARG A 258 -4.80 11.25 26.00
N THR A 259 -5.02 12.20 25.08
CA THR A 259 -6.36 12.82 24.90
C THR A 259 -7.35 11.85 24.22
N PRO A 260 -8.67 12.11 24.30
CA PRO A 260 -9.67 11.35 23.54
C PRO A 260 -9.45 11.39 22.04
N ASP A 261 -8.99 12.51 21.49
CA ASP A 261 -8.66 12.67 20.07
C ASP A 261 -7.48 11.81 19.65
N GLN A 262 -6.43 11.74 20.45
CA GLN A 262 -5.29 10.86 20.24
C GLN A 262 -5.71 9.38 20.29
N THR A 263 -6.58 9.02 21.22
CA THR A 263 -7.16 7.67 21.32
C THR A 263 -7.96 7.32 20.05
N SER A 264 -8.83 8.24 19.59
CA SER A 264 -9.59 8.06 18.35
C SER A 264 -8.68 7.89 17.12
N THR A 265 -7.59 8.66 17.06
CA THR A 265 -6.59 8.54 15.97
C THR A 265 -5.85 7.20 16.04
N ALA A 266 -5.42 6.80 17.23
CA ALA A 266 -4.78 5.50 17.45
C ALA A 266 -5.70 4.34 17.03
N GLN A 267 -6.95 4.37 17.43
CA GLN A 267 -7.95 3.35 17.05
C GLN A 267 -8.22 3.35 15.54
N PHE A 268 -8.29 4.53 14.89
CA PHE A 268 -8.51 4.63 13.46
C PHE A 268 -7.42 3.91 12.65
N PHE A 269 -6.16 4.08 13.03
CA PHE A 269 -5.01 3.44 12.37
C PHE A 269 -4.62 2.08 12.96
N SER A 270 -5.53 1.41 13.69
CA SER A 270 -5.36 0.01 14.07
C SER A 270 -5.98 -0.97 13.07
N GLY A 271 -6.73 -0.48 12.07
CA GLY A 271 -7.31 -1.28 11.01
C GLY A 271 -6.25 -1.84 10.05
N ASN A 272 -6.68 -2.82 9.22
CA ASN A 272 -5.82 -3.42 8.21
C ASN A 272 -5.43 -2.39 7.13
N PRO A 273 -4.14 -2.05 6.96
CA PRO A 273 -3.68 -1.03 6.00
C PRO A 273 -3.96 -1.43 4.55
N LEU A 274 -3.87 -2.72 4.20
CA LEU A 274 -4.18 -3.19 2.85
C LEU A 274 -5.60 -2.81 2.44
N VAL A 275 -6.58 -3.08 3.31
CA VAL A 275 -8.00 -2.75 3.07
C VAL A 275 -8.19 -1.24 3.01
N GLN A 276 -7.64 -0.53 4.01
CA GLN A 276 -7.81 0.91 4.19
C GLN A 276 -7.27 1.72 2.99
N TYR A 277 -6.02 1.49 2.62
CA TYR A 277 -5.38 2.27 1.57
C TYR A 277 -5.82 1.86 0.16
N ASN A 278 -6.09 0.57 -0.10
CA ASN A 278 -6.63 0.18 -1.41
C ASN A 278 -8.04 0.73 -1.65
N ALA A 279 -8.88 0.87 -0.62
CA ALA A 279 -10.15 1.59 -0.76
C ALA A 279 -9.93 3.04 -1.21
N ALA A 280 -9.00 3.75 -0.57
CA ALA A 280 -8.68 5.13 -0.94
C ALA A 280 -8.02 5.25 -2.33
N LEU A 281 -7.20 4.27 -2.74
CA LEU A 281 -6.63 4.23 -4.09
C LEU A 281 -7.70 4.02 -5.17
N ARG A 282 -8.74 3.22 -4.89
CA ARG A 282 -9.88 3.09 -5.82
C ARG A 282 -10.61 4.42 -6.00
N ASP A 283 -10.77 5.21 -4.93
CA ASP A 283 -11.37 6.55 -5.02
C ASP A 283 -10.52 7.49 -5.90
N GLN A 284 -9.17 7.35 -5.90
CA GLN A 284 -8.29 8.16 -6.74
C GLN A 284 -8.53 7.95 -8.24
N VAL A 285 -8.99 6.76 -8.68
CA VAL A 285 -9.33 6.51 -10.09
C VAL A 285 -10.43 7.48 -10.54
N SER A 286 -11.46 7.66 -9.73
CA SER A 286 -12.56 8.58 -10.03
C SER A 286 -12.18 10.04 -9.81
N VAL A 287 -11.54 10.36 -8.68
CA VAL A 287 -11.15 11.74 -8.31
C VAL A 287 -10.20 12.36 -9.34
N ARG A 288 -9.32 11.56 -9.93
CA ARG A 288 -8.33 12.00 -10.92
C ARG A 288 -8.70 11.69 -12.36
N HIS A 289 -9.89 11.12 -12.59
CA HIS A 289 -10.36 10.74 -13.93
C HIS A 289 -9.35 9.88 -14.70
N LEU A 290 -8.76 8.88 -14.00
CA LEU A 290 -7.75 8.01 -14.61
C LEU A 290 -8.43 7.11 -15.64
N ASP A 291 -7.77 6.92 -16.78
CA ASP A 291 -8.16 5.86 -17.71
C ASP A 291 -7.61 4.50 -17.26
N ILE A 292 -7.89 3.45 -18.02
CA ILE A 292 -7.53 2.07 -17.64
C ILE A 292 -6.01 1.86 -17.50
N ALA A 293 -5.21 2.51 -18.35
CA ALA A 293 -3.75 2.39 -18.31
C ALA A 293 -3.16 3.13 -17.12
N ASP A 294 -3.65 4.34 -16.83
CA ASP A 294 -3.23 5.14 -15.69
C ASP A 294 -3.65 4.50 -14.36
N ALA A 295 -4.87 3.93 -14.31
CA ALA A 295 -5.35 3.19 -13.15
C ALA A 295 -4.48 1.95 -12.88
N ALA A 296 -4.22 1.13 -13.91
CA ALA A 296 -3.35 -0.04 -13.78
C ALA A 296 -1.92 0.33 -13.36
N ARG A 297 -1.37 1.44 -13.91
CA ARG A 297 -0.06 1.98 -13.53
C ARG A 297 -0.03 2.39 -12.06
N MET A 298 -1.02 3.12 -11.58
CA MET A 298 -1.10 3.58 -10.20
C MET A 298 -1.12 2.40 -9.23
N PHE A 299 -2.00 1.43 -9.44
CA PHE A 299 -2.09 0.27 -8.55
C PHE A 299 -0.81 -0.57 -8.56
N ALA A 300 -0.21 -0.79 -9.74
CA ALA A 300 1.02 -1.58 -9.84
C ALA A 300 2.22 -0.85 -9.21
N ALA A 301 2.43 0.41 -9.54
CA ALA A 301 3.56 1.17 -9.02
C ALA A 301 3.51 1.28 -7.48
N ILE A 302 2.34 1.61 -6.92
CA ILE A 302 2.18 1.72 -5.47
C ILE A 302 2.18 0.34 -4.81
N GLY A 303 1.39 -0.62 -5.30
CA GLY A 303 1.25 -1.93 -4.68
C GLY A 303 2.56 -2.73 -4.66
N MET A 304 3.31 -2.72 -5.75
CA MET A 304 4.62 -3.38 -5.82
C MET A 304 5.68 -2.68 -4.97
N SER A 305 5.64 -1.35 -4.89
CA SER A 305 6.52 -0.59 -3.99
C SER A 305 6.21 -0.87 -2.52
N VAL A 306 4.94 -1.02 -2.16
CA VAL A 306 4.54 -1.40 -0.79
C VAL A 306 5.07 -2.80 -0.45
N ALA A 307 4.94 -3.76 -1.36
CA ALA A 307 5.47 -5.11 -1.14
C ALA A 307 7.00 -5.10 -0.91
N ASP A 308 7.75 -4.34 -1.71
CA ASP A 308 9.20 -4.22 -1.55
C ASP A 308 9.59 -3.46 -0.27
N ALA A 309 8.80 -2.48 0.14
CA ALA A 309 8.99 -1.79 1.43
C ALA A 309 8.80 -2.76 2.60
N GLU A 310 7.78 -3.62 2.56
CA GLU A 310 7.55 -4.63 3.60
C GLU A 310 8.65 -5.71 3.60
N ILE A 311 9.15 -6.13 2.44
CA ILE A 311 10.32 -7.02 2.35
C ILE A 311 11.53 -6.38 3.05
N SER A 312 11.81 -5.10 2.78
CA SER A 312 12.92 -4.37 3.40
C SER A 312 12.73 -4.23 4.91
N VAL A 313 11.52 -3.91 5.35
CA VAL A 313 11.15 -3.81 6.77
C VAL A 313 11.30 -5.15 7.47
N TRP A 314 10.79 -6.25 6.90
CA TRP A 314 10.90 -7.59 7.51
C TRP A 314 12.33 -8.08 7.60
N HIS A 315 13.16 -7.76 6.58
CA HIS A 315 14.60 -8.02 6.63
C HIS A 315 15.26 -7.30 7.82
N ALA A 316 15.01 -6.01 7.95
CA ALA A 316 15.56 -5.21 9.05
C ALA A 316 15.03 -5.66 10.41
N LYS A 317 13.74 -6.03 10.53
CA LYS A 317 13.14 -6.61 11.74
C LYS A 317 13.86 -7.90 12.16
N TYR A 318 14.15 -8.79 11.22
CA TYR A 318 14.85 -10.04 11.48
C TYR A 318 16.28 -9.80 11.91
N ILE A 319 17.00 -8.89 11.23
CA ILE A 319 18.42 -8.61 11.51
C ILE A 319 18.59 -7.90 12.85
N TYR A 320 17.81 -6.85 13.10
CA TYR A 320 17.96 -6.04 14.32
C TYR A 320 17.26 -6.64 15.53
N GLY A 321 16.17 -7.36 15.34
CA GLY A 321 15.46 -8.07 16.40
C GLY A 321 15.06 -7.20 17.59
N LEU A 322 14.77 -5.88 17.40
CA LEU A 322 14.50 -4.98 18.52
C LEU A 322 13.21 -5.36 19.26
N TRP A 323 13.25 -5.36 20.57
CA TRP A 323 12.10 -5.64 21.44
C TRP A 323 10.97 -4.60 21.31
N ARG A 324 9.74 -5.02 21.58
CA ARG A 324 8.55 -4.16 21.57
C ARG A 324 8.46 -3.31 22.85
N PRO A 325 7.76 -2.15 22.82
CA PRO A 325 7.57 -1.30 23.99
C PRO A 325 7.06 -2.06 25.22
N VAL A 326 6.13 -3.01 25.08
CA VAL A 326 5.61 -3.80 26.20
C VAL A 326 6.72 -4.60 26.89
N THR A 327 7.65 -5.17 26.13
CA THR A 327 8.81 -5.88 26.69
C THR A 327 9.84 -4.92 27.27
N ALA A 328 10.14 -3.84 26.53
CA ALA A 328 11.11 -2.83 26.95
C ALA A 328 10.69 -2.16 28.28
N ILE A 329 9.42 -1.78 28.39
CA ILE A 329 8.89 -1.15 29.59
C ILE A 329 8.82 -2.11 30.77
N GLY A 330 8.37 -3.36 30.50
CA GLY A 330 8.31 -4.39 31.55
C GLY A 330 9.67 -4.80 32.11
N LEU A 331 10.75 -4.66 31.32
CA LEU A 331 12.10 -5.10 31.64
C LEU A 331 13.15 -3.98 31.65
N ALA A 332 12.76 -2.72 31.78
CA ALA A 332 13.64 -1.57 31.66
C ALA A 332 14.83 -1.62 32.61
N ASP A 333 14.69 -2.21 33.79
CA ASP A 333 15.80 -2.35 34.76
C ASP A 333 16.95 -3.23 34.22
N THR A 334 16.76 -3.89 33.07
CA THR A 334 17.79 -4.73 32.43
C THR A 334 18.49 -4.07 31.25
N ASP A 335 18.04 -2.88 30.80
CA ASP A 335 18.53 -2.22 29.59
C ASP A 335 19.83 -1.42 29.77
N GLY A 336 20.29 -1.30 31.01
CA GLY A 336 21.49 -0.56 31.36
C GLY A 336 21.35 0.97 31.29
N ASN A 337 20.12 1.47 31.16
CA ASN A 337 19.80 2.90 31.07
C ASN A 337 19.21 3.40 32.40
N PRO A 338 19.94 4.19 33.20
CA PRO A 338 19.43 4.67 34.49
C PRO A 338 18.27 5.67 34.38
N ALA A 339 17.96 6.14 33.16
CA ALA A 339 16.87 7.08 32.90
C ALA A 339 15.57 6.39 32.47
N THR A 340 15.56 5.07 32.35
CA THR A 340 14.37 4.24 32.15
C THR A 340 14.01 3.51 33.45
N SER A 341 12.76 3.14 33.62
CA SER A 341 12.30 2.40 34.80
C SER A 341 11.26 1.35 34.41
N ALA A 342 11.38 0.16 34.96
CA ALA A 342 10.48 -0.94 34.69
C ALA A 342 9.05 -0.67 35.20
N ASP A 343 8.09 -1.14 34.44
CA ASP A 343 6.69 -1.25 34.85
C ASP A 343 6.12 -2.56 34.28
N PRO A 344 6.21 -3.66 35.03
CA PRO A 344 5.70 -4.96 34.59
C PRO A 344 4.20 -5.03 34.38
N SER A 345 3.45 -4.04 34.92
CA SER A 345 2.00 -3.95 34.76
C SER A 345 1.57 -3.15 33.52
N TRP A 346 2.51 -2.50 32.83
CA TRP A 346 2.20 -1.67 31.68
C TRP A 346 1.70 -2.52 30.50
N ALA A 347 0.58 -2.11 29.93
CA ALA A 347 -0.01 -2.73 28.76
C ALA A 347 -0.27 -1.68 27.66
N PRO A 348 -0.04 -2.00 26.38
CA PRO A 348 -0.33 -1.11 25.27
C PRO A 348 -1.82 -0.96 25.01
N LEU A 349 -2.24 0.12 24.33
CA LEU A 349 -3.63 0.37 23.96
C LEU A 349 -4.20 -0.74 23.06
N ILE A 350 -3.38 -1.29 22.16
CA ILE A 350 -3.78 -2.40 21.28
C ILE A 350 -2.84 -3.58 21.43
N THR A 351 -3.29 -4.76 21.02
CA THR A 351 -2.47 -5.97 21.02
C THR A 351 -1.19 -5.76 20.21
N THR A 352 -0.05 -6.10 20.82
CA THR A 352 1.26 -6.03 20.16
C THR A 352 1.38 -7.12 19.10
N PRO A 353 1.70 -6.78 17.84
CA PRO A 353 1.89 -7.77 16.78
C PRO A 353 3.09 -8.71 17.06
N PRO A 354 3.03 -10.00 16.62
CA PRO A 354 4.05 -11.01 16.94
C PRO A 354 5.26 -10.92 15.98
N TYR A 355 5.99 -9.82 15.99
CA TYR A 355 7.26 -9.63 15.27
C TYR A 355 8.05 -8.47 15.86
N PRO A 356 9.40 -8.40 15.60
CA PRO A 356 10.26 -7.34 16.14
C PRO A 356 9.76 -5.93 15.84
N GLU A 357 10.17 -5.01 16.69
CA GLU A 357 9.67 -3.64 16.69
C GLU A 357 10.12 -2.84 15.47
N TYR A 358 11.43 -2.82 15.18
CA TYR A 358 12.10 -1.89 14.29
C TYR A 358 12.44 -2.46 12.92
N PRO A 359 12.18 -1.69 11.84
CA PRO A 359 11.36 -0.48 11.71
C PRO A 359 9.86 -0.79 11.62
N SER A 360 8.99 0.24 11.60
CA SER A 360 7.53 0.10 11.57
C SER A 360 6.99 -0.26 10.17
N GLY A 361 6.38 -1.45 9.99
CA GLY A 361 5.75 -1.84 8.72
C GLY A 361 4.63 -0.89 8.30
N TYR A 362 3.72 -0.58 9.21
CA TYR A 362 2.59 0.32 8.89
C TYR A 362 3.04 1.69 8.37
N ASN A 363 4.13 2.25 8.93
CA ASN A 363 4.66 3.54 8.47
C ASN A 363 5.40 3.42 7.13
N ALA A 364 6.06 2.30 6.84
CA ALA A 364 6.62 2.03 5.51
C ALA A 364 5.51 1.94 4.46
N PHE A 365 4.45 1.17 4.75
CA PHE A 365 3.25 1.08 3.89
C PHE A 365 2.66 2.46 3.61
N ASN A 366 2.31 3.20 4.67
CA ASN A 366 1.71 4.52 4.58
C ASN A 366 2.56 5.51 3.79
N SER A 367 3.86 5.55 4.07
CA SER A 367 4.81 6.42 3.39
C SER A 367 4.91 6.08 1.90
N THR A 368 4.94 4.79 1.57
CA THR A 368 4.97 4.33 0.18
C THR A 368 3.71 4.76 -0.59
N VAL A 369 2.53 4.66 0.02
CA VAL A 369 1.29 5.13 -0.63
C VAL A 369 1.29 6.66 -0.80
N ALA A 370 1.62 7.41 0.25
CA ALA A 370 1.59 8.87 0.20
C ALA A 370 2.58 9.42 -0.84
N HIS A 371 3.84 9.02 -0.78
CA HIS A 371 4.85 9.45 -1.74
C HIS A 371 4.64 8.85 -3.13
N GLY A 372 4.07 7.66 -3.23
CA GLY A 372 3.66 7.06 -4.50
C GLY A 372 2.65 7.94 -5.24
N LEU A 373 1.61 8.40 -4.56
CA LEU A 373 0.63 9.32 -5.13
C LEU A 373 1.24 10.68 -5.48
N GLU A 374 2.04 11.27 -4.59
CA GLU A 374 2.72 12.55 -4.82
C GLU A 374 3.63 12.48 -6.06
N ASN A 375 4.42 11.43 -6.19
CA ASN A 375 5.39 11.25 -7.27
C ASN A 375 4.70 10.87 -8.60
N LEU A 376 3.70 9.97 -8.59
CA LEU A 376 2.97 9.58 -9.81
C LEU A 376 2.25 10.76 -10.46
N PHE A 377 1.63 11.61 -9.64
CA PHE A 377 0.80 12.71 -10.13
C PHE A 377 1.49 14.07 -10.05
N GLN A 378 2.78 14.10 -9.66
CA GLN A 378 3.58 15.33 -9.55
C GLN A 378 2.84 16.41 -8.76
N THR A 379 2.23 16.03 -7.64
CA THR A 379 1.39 16.89 -6.81
C THR A 379 1.60 16.62 -5.33
N ARG A 380 1.48 17.64 -4.50
CA ARG A 380 1.41 17.49 -3.03
C ARG A 380 -0.03 17.42 -2.52
N HIS A 381 -1.02 17.58 -3.41
CA HIS A 381 -2.43 17.47 -3.05
C HIS A 381 -2.88 16.01 -3.22
N LEU A 382 -3.00 15.29 -2.10
CA LEU A 382 -3.41 13.89 -2.12
C LEU A 382 -4.90 13.72 -2.39
N GLN A 383 -5.77 14.57 -1.79
CA GLN A 383 -7.22 14.41 -1.79
C GLN A 383 -7.62 12.98 -1.38
N LEU A 384 -7.00 12.48 -0.32
CA LEU A 384 -7.12 11.09 0.11
C LEU A 384 -8.14 11.00 1.25
N THR A 385 -9.18 10.20 1.07
CA THR A 385 -10.14 9.89 2.11
C THR A 385 -9.92 8.45 2.59
N LEU A 386 -9.61 8.30 3.87
CA LEU A 386 -9.44 7.00 4.51
C LEU A 386 -10.67 6.64 5.34
N THR A 387 -11.03 5.37 5.32
CA THR A 387 -11.97 4.71 6.22
C THR A 387 -11.23 3.68 7.07
N SER A 388 -11.80 3.20 8.15
CA SER A 388 -11.16 2.17 8.98
C SER A 388 -12.17 1.08 9.36
N THR A 389 -11.76 -0.17 9.21
CA THR A 389 -12.54 -1.32 9.69
C THR A 389 -12.57 -1.40 11.22
N ALA A 390 -11.57 -0.83 11.90
CA ALA A 390 -11.51 -0.80 13.36
C ALA A 390 -12.51 0.17 13.99
N VAL A 391 -12.90 1.22 13.25
CA VAL A 391 -13.90 2.22 13.68
C VAL A 391 -14.87 2.52 12.54
N PRO A 392 -15.82 1.63 12.25
CA PRO A 392 -16.73 1.77 11.11
C PRO A 392 -17.49 3.10 11.14
N GLY A 393 -17.66 3.72 9.95
CA GLY A 393 -18.37 4.99 9.80
C GLY A 393 -17.53 6.24 10.08
N VAL A 394 -16.30 6.10 10.54
CA VAL A 394 -15.36 7.23 10.68
C VAL A 394 -14.54 7.37 9.40
N GLN A 395 -14.42 8.61 8.92
CA GLN A 395 -13.59 8.97 7.77
C GLN A 395 -12.60 10.05 8.18
N ARG A 396 -11.39 9.99 7.59
CA ARG A 396 -10.36 11.02 7.69
C ARG A 396 -9.93 11.45 6.31
N HIS A 397 -9.91 12.75 6.08
CA HIS A 397 -9.51 13.34 4.80
C HIS A 397 -8.16 14.03 4.93
N TYR A 398 -7.26 13.76 3.98
CA TYR A 398 -5.91 14.32 3.93
C TYR A 398 -5.66 15.00 2.60
N ASP A 399 -5.48 16.32 2.64
CA ASP A 399 -5.12 17.11 1.46
C ASP A 399 -3.65 16.99 1.12
N CYS A 400 -2.79 16.61 2.06
CA CYS A 400 -1.36 16.46 1.83
C CYS A 400 -0.74 15.28 2.58
N GLY A 401 0.34 14.71 2.00
CA GLY A 401 1.05 13.56 2.56
C GLY A 401 1.64 13.81 3.94
N GLY A 402 2.18 15.01 4.19
CA GLY A 402 2.83 15.32 5.47
C GLY A 402 1.90 15.19 6.69
N ALA A 403 0.63 15.60 6.58
CA ALA A 403 -0.34 15.45 7.65
C ALA A 403 -0.68 13.98 7.90
N LEU A 404 -0.91 13.21 6.83
CA LEU A 404 -1.17 11.77 6.92
C LEU A 404 0.03 11.04 7.56
N LEU A 405 1.24 11.31 7.09
CA LEU A 405 2.47 10.69 7.59
C LEU A 405 2.67 10.98 9.09
N GLN A 406 2.35 12.20 9.54
CA GLN A 406 2.47 12.57 10.94
C GLN A 406 1.41 11.87 11.81
N ASP A 407 0.14 11.88 11.39
CA ASP A 407 -0.95 11.22 12.12
C ASP A 407 -0.67 9.71 12.30
N VAL A 408 -0.08 9.06 11.29
CA VAL A 408 0.23 7.62 11.39
C VAL A 408 1.39 7.36 12.34
N VAL A 409 2.47 8.15 12.29
CA VAL A 409 3.58 8.05 13.27
C VAL A 409 3.03 8.21 14.70
N ASP A 410 2.25 9.25 14.94
CA ASP A 410 1.68 9.53 16.25
C ASP A 410 0.74 8.42 16.70
N ALA A 411 -0.10 7.91 15.81
CA ALA A 411 -1.02 6.82 16.09
C ALA A 411 -0.30 5.55 16.58
N ARG A 412 0.84 5.18 15.97
CA ARG A 412 1.59 3.98 16.35
C ARG A 412 2.22 4.10 17.74
N VAL A 413 2.72 5.29 18.08
CA VAL A 413 3.20 5.61 19.43
C VAL A 413 2.03 5.55 20.45
N TRP A 414 0.89 6.17 20.12
CA TRP A 414 -0.29 6.18 20.98
C TRP A 414 -0.96 4.80 21.13
N GLN A 415 -0.75 3.91 20.18
CA GLN A 415 -1.15 2.49 20.30
C GLN A 415 -0.26 1.71 21.29
N GLY A 416 0.92 2.23 21.62
CA GLY A 416 1.86 1.59 22.54
C GLY A 416 2.68 0.46 21.93
N ILE A 417 2.80 0.38 20.61
CA ILE A 417 3.41 -0.76 19.92
C ILE A 417 4.69 -0.42 19.16
N HIS A 418 5.02 0.87 19.01
CA HIS A 418 6.23 1.35 18.38
C HIS A 418 6.86 2.51 19.14
N PHE A 419 8.19 2.58 19.07
CA PHE A 419 8.95 3.78 19.39
C PHE A 419 8.93 4.73 18.19
N ARG A 420 8.88 6.04 18.44
CA ARG A 420 8.81 7.08 17.39
C ARG A 420 9.93 6.94 16.35
N THR A 421 11.13 6.59 16.77
CA THR A 421 12.26 6.38 15.86
C THR A 421 12.02 5.26 14.85
N ALA A 422 11.34 4.17 15.23
CA ALA A 422 10.99 3.11 14.30
C ALA A 422 10.00 3.55 13.22
N ASP A 423 9.05 4.39 13.61
CA ASP A 423 8.05 4.94 12.71
C ASP A 423 8.67 5.93 11.71
N THR A 424 9.56 6.80 12.18
CA THR A 424 10.24 7.77 11.32
C THR A 424 11.24 7.10 10.36
N ALA A 425 12.01 6.10 10.82
CA ALA A 425 12.92 5.35 9.96
C ALA A 425 12.18 4.60 8.84
N ALA A 426 10.98 4.09 9.12
CA ALA A 426 10.15 3.42 8.14
C ALA A 426 9.60 4.37 7.06
N ARG A 427 9.28 5.62 7.42
CA ARG A 427 8.87 6.65 6.45
C ARG A 427 9.94 6.89 5.39
N ASP A 428 11.20 6.92 5.80
CA ASP A 428 12.32 7.17 4.90
C ASP A 428 12.50 6.02 3.89
N ILE A 429 12.24 4.77 4.29
CA ILE A 429 12.22 3.60 3.38
C ILE A 429 11.18 3.81 2.28
N GLY A 430 9.93 4.11 2.64
CA GLY A 430 8.85 4.28 1.67
C GLY A 430 9.10 5.43 0.69
N ALA A 431 9.63 6.56 1.17
CA ALA A 431 9.94 7.72 0.35
C ALA A 431 11.05 7.42 -0.69
N GLN A 432 12.17 6.81 -0.25
CA GLN A 432 13.28 6.47 -1.13
C GLN A 432 12.91 5.41 -2.16
N LEU A 433 12.18 4.38 -1.73
CA LEU A 433 11.77 3.28 -2.58
C LEU A 433 10.83 3.74 -3.69
N THR A 434 9.82 4.56 -3.38
CA THR A 434 8.89 5.06 -4.40
C THR A 434 9.54 6.00 -5.40
N ALA A 435 10.46 6.88 -4.97
CA ALA A 435 11.21 7.74 -5.87
C ALA A 435 12.02 6.88 -6.85
N TRP A 436 12.79 5.92 -6.33
CA TRP A 436 13.59 5.01 -7.15
C TRP A 436 12.73 4.17 -8.10
N THR A 437 11.59 3.65 -7.64
CA THR A 437 10.66 2.87 -8.46
C THR A 437 10.20 3.65 -9.69
N LEU A 438 9.79 4.89 -9.50
CA LEU A 438 9.26 5.70 -10.59
C LEU A 438 10.35 6.26 -11.52
N ASP A 439 11.61 6.26 -11.09
CA ASP A 439 12.74 6.57 -11.95
C ASP A 439 13.14 5.38 -12.87
N HIS A 440 12.82 4.13 -12.47
CA HIS A 440 13.30 2.93 -13.16
C HIS A 440 12.20 2.10 -13.82
N TYR A 441 10.94 2.20 -13.36
CA TYR A 441 9.81 1.40 -13.84
C TYR A 441 8.61 2.29 -14.17
N PHE A 442 7.67 1.74 -14.89
CA PHE A 442 6.38 2.39 -15.19
C PHE A 442 6.52 3.69 -16.00
N GLN A 443 7.62 3.84 -16.74
CA GLN A 443 7.91 5.04 -17.51
C GLN A 443 7.00 5.15 -18.74
N PRO A 444 6.57 6.38 -19.12
CA PRO A 444 5.90 6.59 -20.39
C PRO A 444 6.79 6.14 -21.56
N ILE A 445 6.19 5.45 -22.52
CA ILE A 445 6.86 5.18 -23.81
C ILE A 445 6.67 6.41 -24.68
N HIS A 446 7.75 7.13 -24.95
CA HIS A 446 7.72 8.21 -25.92
C HIS A 446 7.53 7.61 -27.31
N GLN A 447 6.34 7.76 -27.89
CA GLN A 447 6.16 7.50 -29.32
C GLN A 447 6.93 8.59 -30.05
N GLU A 448 8.05 8.24 -30.71
CA GLU A 448 8.65 9.11 -31.71
C GLU A 448 7.56 9.37 -32.78
N ARG A 449 7.17 10.63 -32.94
CA ARG A 449 6.19 11.07 -33.94
C ARG A 449 6.81 11.11 -35.33
#